data_acbf97bef0a3c6683e4bcb612981c106
#
_entry.id   acbf97bef0a3c6683e4bcb612981c106
#
_cell.length_a   1.000
_cell.length_b   1.000
_cell.length_c   1.000
_cell.angle_alpha   90.00
_cell.angle_beta   90.00
_cell.angle_gamma   90.00
#
_symmetry.space_group_name_H-M   'P 1'
#
loop_
_entity.id
_entity.type
_entity.pdbx_description
1 polymer ?
#
loop_
_entity_poly.entity_id
_entity_poly.type
_entity_poly.pdbx_seq_one_letter_code
_entity_poly.pdbx_strand_id
1 'polypeptide(L)'
;MKSKHNEAEADLHPRRKIVWGVCGIGNGHTFRQLPLIEHFSRSCTVVILAYGESLKFYQGRFADHRHVYVLPVVVPFYVGSRQGLDFEATANLEANKTLDLSLNLKTLARVQELVGKPDLVVSDYEPVSAQYAYGTGAPLVTIDQQSKYLRESFPEELDGHYYADEIARLKLFFPAAQDRLAVSFFDVAEPLPAAHGSNQSLLGSQVKILPPVIKASVEAIKERRSRNECESAAKGLSLLVYASSQKDFPQAIPDMLAQLALLPEVQFQVFLPAKDAQPLQAASGFANVQIYQHGDAAFDTVLASADGIVTTAGHTLLSEAMYLGLPAYVIPLAVYEQVMNAEVLRANGFGLQDRTVNAESLRRFVQELPKMAQAIASDKKVLLRGSGLE
;
A
#
# COMPACT_ATOMS: atom_id res chain seq x y z
N MET A 1 -32.04 15.80 -19.61
CA MET A 1 -31.44 16.25 -20.88
C MET A 1 -30.26 17.23 -20.73
N LYS A 2 -29.82 17.60 -19.51
CA LYS A 2 -28.69 18.52 -19.29
C LYS A 2 -27.31 17.83 -19.11
N SER A 3 -27.24 16.50 -19.00
CA SER A 3 -25.96 15.83 -18.77
C SER A 3 -25.19 15.46 -20.05
N LYS A 4 -25.88 15.30 -21.18
CA LYS A 4 -25.23 14.94 -22.47
C LYS A 4 -24.56 16.11 -23.22
N HIS A 5 -24.85 17.36 -22.85
CA HIS A 5 -24.21 18.53 -23.48
C HIS A 5 -22.82 18.83 -22.90
N ASN A 6 -22.57 18.52 -21.62
CA ASN A 6 -21.25 18.74 -21.00
C ASN A 6 -20.18 17.75 -21.43
N GLU A 7 -20.54 16.55 -21.89
CA GLU A 7 -19.56 15.56 -22.37
C GLU A 7 -19.04 15.86 -23.79
N ALA A 8 -19.83 16.54 -24.61
CA ALA A 8 -19.42 16.87 -25.99
C ALA A 8 -18.50 18.10 -26.09
N GLU A 9 -18.54 19.02 -25.14
CA GLU A 9 -17.66 20.20 -25.11
C GLU A 9 -16.26 19.88 -24.55
N ALA A 10 -16.10 18.83 -23.73
CA ALA A 10 -14.82 18.43 -23.16
C ALA A 10 -13.82 17.80 -24.20
N ASP A 11 -14.31 17.39 -25.37
CA ASP A 11 -13.48 16.79 -26.43
C ASP A 11 -12.87 17.82 -27.41
N LEU A 12 -13.08 19.12 -27.23
CA LEU A 12 -12.56 20.17 -28.11
C LEU A 12 -11.10 20.55 -27.84
N HIS A 13 -10.53 20.17 -26.69
CA HIS A 13 -9.10 20.38 -26.40
C HIS A 13 -8.36 19.03 -26.32
N PRO A 14 -7.13 18.94 -26.83
CA PRO A 14 -6.34 17.72 -26.73
C PRO A 14 -6.13 17.37 -25.25
N ARG A 15 -6.56 16.17 -24.86
CA ARG A 15 -6.41 15.68 -23.48
C ARG A 15 -4.93 15.55 -23.13
N ARG A 16 -4.54 15.99 -21.94
CA ARG A 16 -3.20 15.72 -21.41
C ARG A 16 -2.97 14.22 -21.29
N LYS A 17 -1.74 13.80 -21.47
CA LYS A 17 -1.32 12.40 -21.52
C LYS A 17 -0.46 12.06 -20.32
N ILE A 18 -0.89 11.08 -19.55
CA ILE A 18 -0.19 10.63 -18.35
C ILE A 18 0.15 9.15 -18.50
N VAL A 19 1.40 8.78 -18.22
CA VAL A 19 1.79 7.39 -18.00
C VAL A 19 1.88 7.16 -16.51
N TRP A 20 1.25 6.09 -16.01
CA TRP A 20 1.12 5.81 -14.59
C TRP A 20 1.64 4.42 -14.26
N GLY A 21 2.81 4.31 -13.62
CA GLY A 21 3.38 3.05 -13.17
C GLY A 21 2.87 2.67 -11.78
N VAL A 22 2.41 1.44 -11.62
CA VAL A 22 1.91 0.91 -10.34
C VAL A 22 2.51 -0.44 -10.02
N CYS A 23 3.18 -0.54 -8.87
CA CYS A 23 3.74 -1.77 -8.35
C CYS A 23 2.65 -2.85 -8.18
N GLY A 24 2.95 -4.07 -8.61
CA GLY A 24 2.01 -5.19 -8.61
C GLY A 24 2.14 -6.14 -7.42
N ILE A 25 2.94 -5.81 -6.41
CA ILE A 25 3.14 -6.63 -5.22
C ILE A 25 2.10 -6.26 -4.18
N GLY A 26 1.14 -7.16 -3.97
CA GLY A 26 0.00 -6.93 -3.07
C GLY A 26 -0.97 -5.84 -3.55
N ASN A 27 -1.99 -5.57 -2.75
CA ASN A 27 -3.06 -4.64 -3.12
C ASN A 27 -2.84 -3.19 -2.66
N GLY A 28 -1.83 -2.94 -1.81
CA GLY A 28 -1.61 -1.64 -1.20
C GLY A 28 -1.35 -0.53 -2.21
N HIS A 29 -0.49 -0.78 -3.19
CA HIS A 29 -0.20 0.16 -4.28
C HIS A 29 -1.43 0.42 -5.15
N THR A 30 -2.17 -0.63 -5.49
CA THR A 30 -3.40 -0.57 -6.28
C THR A 30 -4.41 0.40 -5.67
N PHE A 31 -4.77 0.18 -4.41
CA PHE A 31 -5.82 0.98 -3.75
C PHE A 31 -5.37 2.40 -3.40
N ARG A 32 -4.08 2.61 -3.16
CA ARG A 32 -3.53 3.95 -2.95
C ARG A 32 -3.58 4.80 -4.21
N GLN A 33 -3.29 4.21 -5.39
CA GLN A 33 -3.25 4.95 -6.65
C GLN A 33 -4.63 5.10 -7.30
N LEU A 34 -5.58 4.24 -6.98
CA LEU A 34 -6.91 4.23 -7.62
C LEU A 34 -7.64 5.59 -7.57
N PRO A 35 -7.76 6.27 -6.41
CA PRO A 35 -8.47 7.56 -6.35
C PRO A 35 -7.82 8.62 -7.24
N LEU A 36 -6.49 8.64 -7.32
CA LEU A 36 -5.73 9.57 -8.15
C LEU A 36 -5.95 9.26 -9.64
N ILE A 37 -5.83 7.99 -10.04
CA ILE A 37 -6.05 7.56 -11.42
C ILE A 37 -7.48 7.88 -11.86
N GLU A 38 -8.48 7.60 -11.03
CA GLU A 38 -9.88 7.94 -11.31
C GLU A 38 -10.11 9.44 -11.44
N HIS A 39 -9.44 10.24 -10.62
CA HIS A 39 -9.52 11.70 -10.71
C HIS A 39 -8.97 12.19 -12.07
N PHE A 40 -7.74 11.79 -12.41
CA PHE A 40 -7.09 12.26 -13.64
C PHE A 40 -7.72 11.69 -14.91
N SER A 41 -8.27 10.48 -14.88
CA SER A 41 -8.92 9.85 -16.05
C SER A 41 -10.13 10.64 -16.59
N ARG A 42 -10.72 11.51 -15.77
CA ARG A 42 -11.84 12.38 -16.18
C ARG A 42 -11.42 13.40 -17.24
N SER A 43 -10.20 13.92 -17.16
CA SER A 43 -9.69 15.01 -18.03
C SER A 43 -8.44 14.63 -18.82
N CYS A 44 -7.78 13.54 -18.50
CA CYS A 44 -6.53 13.09 -19.14
C CYS A 44 -6.72 11.74 -19.86
N THR A 45 -5.84 11.46 -20.82
CA THR A 45 -5.61 10.09 -21.29
C THR A 45 -4.55 9.47 -20.39
N VAL A 46 -4.87 8.34 -19.78
CA VAL A 46 -3.99 7.65 -18.82
C VAL A 46 -3.58 6.29 -19.35
N VAL A 47 -2.28 6.03 -19.40
CA VAL A 47 -1.74 4.70 -19.70
C VAL A 47 -1.15 4.12 -18.42
N ILE A 48 -1.77 3.07 -17.89
CA ILE A 48 -1.34 2.41 -16.67
C ILE A 48 -0.37 1.29 -17.04
N LEU A 49 0.83 1.32 -16.47
CA LEU A 49 1.80 0.23 -16.52
C LEU A 49 1.77 -0.52 -15.19
N ALA A 50 1.42 -1.80 -15.23
CA ALA A 50 1.27 -2.58 -14.02
C ALA A 50 1.63 -4.06 -14.24
N TYR A 51 1.80 -4.79 -13.14
CA TYR A 51 2.00 -6.24 -13.13
C TYR A 51 1.27 -6.88 -11.95
N GLY A 52 1.27 -8.21 -11.85
CA GLY A 52 0.73 -8.92 -10.69
C GLY A 52 -0.74 -8.58 -10.38
N GLU A 53 -1.02 -8.28 -9.13
CA GLU A 53 -2.38 -7.99 -8.63
C GLU A 53 -2.93 -6.68 -9.18
N SER A 54 -2.08 -5.63 -9.27
CA SER A 54 -2.48 -4.34 -9.81
C SER A 54 -2.91 -4.43 -11.28
N LEU A 55 -2.20 -5.21 -12.10
CA LEU A 55 -2.57 -5.43 -13.50
C LEU A 55 -3.96 -6.00 -13.64
N LYS A 56 -4.24 -7.10 -12.93
CA LYS A 56 -5.55 -7.78 -12.96
C LYS A 56 -6.66 -6.85 -12.52
N PHE A 57 -6.44 -6.12 -11.44
CA PHE A 57 -7.43 -5.20 -10.89
C PHE A 57 -7.76 -4.08 -11.90
N TYR A 58 -6.75 -3.39 -12.43
CA TYR A 58 -6.98 -2.27 -13.33
C TYR A 58 -7.53 -2.70 -14.69
N GLN A 59 -7.15 -3.86 -15.21
CA GLN A 59 -7.76 -4.43 -16.42
C GLN A 59 -9.26 -4.62 -16.25
N GLY A 60 -9.72 -5.15 -15.11
CA GLY A 60 -11.15 -5.28 -14.82
C GLY A 60 -11.82 -3.93 -14.57
N ARG A 61 -11.18 -3.04 -13.78
CA ARG A 61 -11.76 -1.75 -13.37
C ARG A 61 -11.96 -0.78 -14.54
N PHE A 62 -11.07 -0.79 -15.52
CA PHE A 62 -11.06 0.14 -16.64
C PHE A 62 -11.34 -0.52 -17.99
N ALA A 63 -11.91 -1.72 -18.02
CA ALA A 63 -12.15 -2.50 -19.24
C ALA A 63 -12.87 -1.69 -20.34
N ASP A 64 -13.89 -0.90 -19.95
CA ASP A 64 -14.72 -0.13 -20.88
C ASP A 64 -14.38 1.37 -20.87
N HIS A 65 -13.28 1.78 -20.24
CA HIS A 65 -12.95 3.19 -20.12
C HIS A 65 -12.25 3.71 -21.38
N ARG A 66 -12.85 4.71 -22.06
CA ARG A 66 -12.37 5.22 -23.37
C ARG A 66 -10.98 5.85 -23.37
N HIS A 67 -10.51 6.37 -22.23
CA HIS A 67 -9.27 7.15 -22.09
C HIS A 67 -8.29 6.56 -21.09
N VAL A 68 -8.50 5.32 -20.65
CA VAL A 68 -7.56 4.59 -19.80
C VAL A 68 -7.14 3.31 -20.50
N TYR A 69 -5.84 3.12 -20.63
CA TYR A 69 -5.23 1.91 -21.22
C TYR A 69 -4.40 1.22 -20.15
N VAL A 70 -4.58 -0.08 -19.97
CA VAL A 70 -3.85 -0.87 -18.98
C VAL A 70 -2.94 -1.86 -19.69
N LEU A 71 -1.65 -1.70 -19.53
CA LEU A 71 -0.62 -2.46 -20.22
C LEU A 71 0.26 -3.23 -19.23
N PRO A 72 0.62 -4.49 -19.55
CA PRO A 72 1.46 -5.31 -18.69
C PRO A 72 2.92 -4.88 -18.74
N VAL A 73 3.61 -4.94 -17.60
CA VAL A 73 5.06 -4.86 -17.50
C VAL A 73 5.60 -6.02 -16.67
N VAL A 74 6.90 -6.23 -16.73
CA VAL A 74 7.62 -7.24 -15.96
C VAL A 74 8.70 -6.56 -15.15
N VAL A 75 8.70 -6.82 -13.84
CA VAL A 75 9.68 -6.28 -12.90
C VAL A 75 10.32 -7.45 -12.14
N PRO A 76 11.66 -7.59 -12.16
CA PRO A 76 12.33 -8.60 -11.36
C PRO A 76 12.14 -8.39 -9.86
N PHE A 77 12.13 -9.48 -9.11
CA PHE A 77 12.22 -9.45 -7.65
C PHE A 77 13.69 -9.28 -7.25
N TYR A 78 14.01 -8.16 -6.64
CA TYR A 78 15.37 -7.88 -6.19
C TYR A 78 15.61 -8.43 -4.79
N VAL A 79 16.73 -9.13 -4.61
CA VAL A 79 17.17 -9.61 -3.30
C VAL A 79 18.01 -8.53 -2.65
N GLY A 80 17.66 -8.18 -1.42
CA GLY A 80 18.38 -7.22 -0.61
C GLY A 80 19.56 -7.83 0.14
N SER A 81 20.53 -6.99 0.50
CA SER A 81 21.66 -7.33 1.34
C SER A 81 22.04 -6.17 2.26
N ARG A 82 22.93 -6.42 3.22
CA ARG A 82 23.48 -5.37 4.09
C ARG A 82 24.16 -4.23 3.31
N GLN A 83 24.65 -4.50 2.09
CA GLN A 83 25.36 -3.51 1.26
C GLN A 83 24.47 -2.89 0.17
N GLY A 84 23.19 -3.25 0.11
CA GLY A 84 22.25 -2.84 -0.91
C GLY A 84 21.63 -4.03 -1.64
N LEU A 85 21.70 -4.10 -2.98
CA LEU A 85 21.13 -5.20 -3.77
C LEU A 85 22.17 -6.30 -4.03
N ASP A 86 21.72 -7.54 -3.88
CA ASP A 86 22.49 -8.72 -4.30
C ASP A 86 22.02 -9.16 -5.69
N PHE A 87 22.77 -8.77 -6.73
CA PHE A 87 22.43 -9.09 -8.12
C PHE A 87 22.64 -10.57 -8.46
N GLU A 88 23.56 -11.28 -7.79
CA GLU A 88 23.77 -12.71 -8.00
C GLU A 88 22.57 -13.50 -7.44
N ALA A 89 22.20 -13.26 -6.18
CA ALA A 89 21.01 -13.84 -5.59
C ALA A 89 19.73 -13.47 -6.38
N THR A 90 19.62 -12.22 -6.84
CA THR A 90 18.51 -11.75 -7.68
C THR A 90 18.42 -12.54 -8.98
N ALA A 91 19.52 -12.75 -9.69
CA ALA A 91 19.55 -13.51 -10.96
C ALA A 91 19.21 -14.99 -10.75
N ASN A 92 19.59 -15.56 -9.62
CA ASN A 92 19.35 -16.95 -9.28
C ASN A 92 17.98 -17.23 -8.66
N LEU A 93 17.18 -16.20 -8.37
CA LEU A 93 15.83 -16.38 -7.81
C LEU A 93 14.93 -17.07 -8.84
N GLU A 94 14.30 -18.20 -8.45
CA GLU A 94 13.43 -18.98 -9.36
C GLU A 94 12.34 -18.14 -10.02
N ALA A 95 11.74 -17.20 -9.29
CA ALA A 95 10.72 -16.31 -9.81
C ALA A 95 11.24 -15.42 -10.96
N ASN A 96 12.53 -15.12 -10.99
CA ASN A 96 13.13 -14.26 -12.02
C ASN A 96 13.57 -15.04 -13.27
N LYS A 97 13.86 -16.34 -13.14
CA LYS A 97 14.36 -17.17 -14.26
C LYS A 97 13.37 -17.31 -15.41
N THR A 98 12.08 -17.15 -15.14
CA THR A 98 10.99 -17.30 -16.12
C THR A 98 10.48 -15.95 -16.65
N LEU A 99 11.06 -14.82 -16.23
CA LEU A 99 10.60 -13.51 -16.66
C LEU A 99 11.04 -13.18 -18.09
N ASP A 100 10.09 -12.86 -18.97
CA ASP A 100 10.38 -12.30 -20.29
C ASP A 100 10.48 -10.75 -20.22
N LEU A 101 11.67 -10.26 -19.95
CA LEU A 101 11.94 -8.82 -19.92
C LEU A 101 11.74 -8.13 -21.28
N SER A 102 11.71 -8.90 -22.42
CA SER A 102 11.45 -8.32 -23.74
C SER A 102 10.02 -7.78 -23.86
N LEU A 103 9.09 -8.27 -23.02
CA LEU A 103 7.74 -7.72 -22.92
C LEU A 103 7.74 -6.21 -22.64
N ASN A 104 8.67 -5.73 -21.79
CA ASN A 104 8.76 -4.30 -21.48
C ASN A 104 9.00 -3.46 -22.72
N LEU A 105 9.87 -3.90 -23.64
CA LEU A 105 10.12 -3.19 -24.90
C LEU A 105 8.87 -3.12 -25.77
N LYS A 106 8.12 -4.21 -25.89
CA LYS A 106 6.85 -4.25 -26.63
C LYS A 106 5.80 -3.34 -26.00
N THR A 107 5.73 -3.35 -24.67
CA THR A 107 4.82 -2.48 -23.92
C THR A 107 5.19 -1.01 -24.10
N LEU A 108 6.46 -0.64 -23.97
CA LEU A 108 6.91 0.74 -24.16
C LEU A 108 6.71 1.22 -25.60
N ALA A 109 6.89 0.37 -26.61
CA ALA A 109 6.53 0.69 -27.99
C ALA A 109 5.02 0.99 -28.12
N ARG A 110 4.19 0.18 -27.46
CA ARG A 110 2.75 0.43 -27.43
C ARG A 110 2.35 1.72 -26.72
N VAL A 111 3.03 2.07 -25.61
CA VAL A 111 2.87 3.37 -24.94
C VAL A 111 3.19 4.50 -25.90
N GLN A 112 4.29 4.38 -26.64
CA GLN A 112 4.70 5.39 -27.62
C GLN A 112 3.68 5.59 -28.75
N GLU A 113 3.06 4.52 -29.24
CA GLU A 113 1.94 4.62 -30.20
C GLU A 113 0.72 5.33 -29.63
N LEU A 114 0.36 5.04 -28.37
CA LEU A 114 -0.84 5.59 -27.72
C LEU A 114 -0.70 7.06 -27.34
N VAL A 115 0.44 7.44 -26.78
CA VAL A 115 0.61 8.76 -26.17
C VAL A 115 1.86 9.54 -26.63
N GLY A 116 2.84 8.86 -27.25
CA GLY A 116 4.12 9.50 -27.62
C GLY A 116 4.86 9.99 -26.37
N LYS A 117 5.40 11.21 -26.42
CA LYS A 117 5.92 11.86 -25.20
C LYS A 117 4.75 12.30 -24.33
N PRO A 118 4.59 11.77 -23.10
CA PRO A 118 3.53 12.19 -22.19
C PRO A 118 3.84 13.55 -21.56
N ASP A 119 2.81 14.22 -21.07
CA ASP A 119 2.94 15.46 -20.31
C ASP A 119 3.50 15.20 -18.91
N LEU A 120 3.24 13.99 -18.36
CA LEU A 120 3.69 13.57 -17.04
C LEU A 120 3.81 12.04 -16.98
N VAL A 121 4.83 11.57 -16.30
CA VAL A 121 4.91 10.18 -15.81
C VAL A 121 4.80 10.19 -14.30
N VAL A 122 3.89 9.38 -13.77
CA VAL A 122 3.74 9.12 -12.34
C VAL A 122 4.15 7.69 -12.07
N SER A 123 4.90 7.44 -11.01
CA SER A 123 5.26 6.07 -10.63
C SER A 123 5.06 5.83 -9.13
N ASP A 124 4.40 4.73 -8.83
CA ASP A 124 4.35 4.14 -7.50
C ASP A 124 5.17 2.85 -7.47
N TYR A 125 6.47 3.00 -7.21
CA TYR A 125 7.43 1.91 -7.05
C TYR A 125 7.49 0.93 -8.24
N GLU A 126 7.25 1.46 -9.46
CA GLU A 126 7.25 0.71 -10.71
C GLU A 126 8.31 1.31 -11.67
N PRO A 127 9.44 0.60 -11.93
CA PRO A 127 10.59 1.19 -12.63
C PRO A 127 10.43 1.34 -14.15
N VAL A 128 9.54 0.57 -14.82
CA VAL A 128 9.43 0.59 -16.29
C VAL A 128 8.82 1.91 -16.77
N SER A 129 7.87 2.48 -16.03
CA SER A 129 7.33 3.82 -16.29
C SER A 129 8.42 4.89 -16.19
N ALA A 130 9.32 4.78 -15.20
CA ALA A 130 10.44 5.69 -15.06
C ALA A 130 11.42 5.57 -16.24
N GLN A 131 11.70 4.36 -16.73
CA GLN A 131 12.50 4.15 -17.93
C GLN A 131 11.89 4.85 -19.16
N TYR A 132 10.54 4.81 -19.28
CA TYR A 132 9.85 5.54 -20.34
C TYR A 132 10.01 7.06 -20.20
N ALA A 133 9.91 7.60 -18.99
CA ALA A 133 10.15 9.01 -18.72
C ALA A 133 11.56 9.43 -19.16
N TYR A 134 12.58 8.66 -18.77
CA TYR A 134 13.96 8.94 -19.13
C TYR A 134 14.21 8.86 -20.65
N GLY A 135 13.66 7.84 -21.32
CA GLY A 135 13.79 7.64 -22.75
C GLY A 135 13.10 8.72 -23.59
N THR A 136 12.05 9.33 -23.10
CA THR A 136 11.27 10.38 -23.81
C THR A 136 11.58 11.80 -23.34
N GLY A 137 12.34 11.96 -22.25
CA GLY A 137 12.55 13.25 -21.60
C GLY A 137 11.26 13.86 -21.03
N ALA A 138 10.30 13.01 -20.63
CA ALA A 138 9.08 13.44 -19.94
C ALA A 138 9.36 13.68 -18.45
N PRO A 139 8.65 14.62 -17.79
CA PRO A 139 8.75 14.78 -16.34
C PRO A 139 8.30 13.54 -15.59
N LEU A 140 9.05 13.15 -14.56
CA LEU A 140 8.75 12.03 -13.68
C LEU A 140 8.50 12.50 -12.26
N VAL A 141 7.35 12.11 -11.70
CA VAL A 141 7.01 12.29 -10.29
C VAL A 141 6.78 10.92 -9.67
N THR A 142 7.38 10.65 -8.52
CA THR A 142 7.01 9.46 -7.75
C THR A 142 5.94 9.80 -6.73
N ILE A 143 4.92 8.92 -6.60
CA ILE A 143 3.91 8.99 -5.54
C ILE A 143 3.90 7.62 -4.87
N ASP A 144 4.76 7.44 -3.90
CA ASP A 144 5.00 6.16 -3.23
C ASP A 144 5.18 6.37 -1.72
N GLN A 145 5.30 5.31 -0.97
CA GLN A 145 5.59 5.41 0.45
C GLN A 145 7.07 5.16 0.78
N GLN A 146 7.84 4.62 -0.14
CA GLN A 146 9.23 4.25 0.06
C GLN A 146 10.18 5.45 -0.05
N SER A 147 9.84 6.45 -0.86
CA SER A 147 10.69 7.65 -1.04
C SER A 147 10.97 8.40 0.27
N LYS A 148 10.17 8.20 1.33
CA LYS A 148 10.46 8.73 2.67
C LYS A 148 11.81 8.30 3.22
N TYR A 149 12.29 7.12 2.85
CA TYR A 149 13.58 6.60 3.26
C TYR A 149 14.79 7.37 2.70
N LEU A 150 14.58 8.23 1.69
CA LEU A 150 15.61 9.15 1.19
C LEU A 150 15.71 10.45 2.01
N ARG A 151 14.73 10.74 2.86
CA ARG A 151 14.65 12.01 3.57
C ARG A 151 15.45 12.01 4.87
N GLU A 152 15.45 10.92 5.60
CA GLU A 152 16.09 10.77 6.90
C GLU A 152 16.89 9.46 6.97
N SER A 153 17.82 9.37 7.93
CA SER A 153 18.51 8.13 8.26
C SER A 153 17.64 7.27 9.15
N PHE A 154 17.23 6.13 8.66
CA PHE A 154 16.53 5.10 9.41
C PHE A 154 17.51 4.07 10.00
N PRO A 155 17.09 3.22 10.94
CA PRO A 155 17.95 2.17 11.49
C PRO A 155 18.59 1.31 10.38
N GLU A 156 19.89 1.07 10.47
CA GLU A 156 20.62 0.33 9.42
C GLU A 156 20.10 -1.09 9.24
N GLU A 157 19.63 -1.70 10.33
CA GLU A 157 19.10 -3.07 10.34
C GLU A 157 17.90 -3.17 11.29
N LEU A 158 16.85 -3.80 10.82
CA LEU A 158 15.66 -4.13 11.59
C LEU A 158 15.28 -5.59 11.32
N ASP A 159 15.35 -6.44 12.34
CA ASP A 159 15.00 -7.87 12.29
C ASP A 159 15.60 -8.61 11.06
N GLY A 160 16.87 -8.33 10.76
CA GLY A 160 17.60 -8.93 9.64
C GLY A 160 17.33 -8.29 8.26
N HIS A 161 16.60 -7.19 8.20
CA HIS A 161 16.33 -6.42 6.98
C HIS A 161 17.12 -5.10 7.02
N TYR A 162 17.61 -4.68 5.85
CA TYR A 162 18.59 -3.61 5.76
C TYR A 162 18.05 -2.36 5.09
N TYR A 163 18.29 -1.21 5.73
CA TYR A 163 17.99 0.11 5.17
C TYR A 163 18.70 0.35 3.83
N ALA A 164 19.94 -0.14 3.70
CA ALA A 164 20.71 -0.02 2.47
C ALA A 164 20.02 -0.65 1.25
N ASP A 165 19.24 -1.71 1.43
CA ASP A 165 18.44 -2.34 0.39
C ASP A 165 17.35 -1.39 -0.15
N GLU A 166 16.58 -0.75 0.73
CA GLU A 166 15.55 0.21 0.31
C GLU A 166 16.14 1.39 -0.47
N ILE A 167 17.25 1.93 0.02
CA ILE A 167 17.95 3.03 -0.65
C ILE A 167 18.49 2.60 -2.02
N ALA A 168 19.05 1.39 -2.13
CA ALA A 168 19.57 0.88 -3.39
C ALA A 168 18.47 0.68 -4.44
N ARG A 169 17.28 0.19 -4.03
CA ARG A 169 16.11 0.07 -4.94
C ARG A 169 15.63 1.41 -5.42
N LEU A 170 15.48 2.40 -4.53
CA LEU A 170 15.07 3.75 -4.92
C LEU A 170 16.05 4.41 -5.89
N LYS A 171 17.35 4.19 -5.68
CA LYS A 171 18.40 4.67 -6.60
C LYS A 171 18.36 3.97 -7.96
N LEU A 172 18.09 2.65 -7.96
CA LEU A 172 17.98 1.85 -9.18
C LEU A 172 16.73 2.22 -9.99
N PHE A 173 15.59 2.37 -9.31
CA PHE A 173 14.30 2.57 -9.98
C PHE A 173 14.11 4.02 -10.43
N PHE A 174 14.50 4.97 -9.61
CA PHE A 174 14.17 6.39 -9.80
C PHE A 174 15.40 7.29 -9.61
N PRO A 175 16.49 7.09 -10.38
CA PRO A 175 17.71 7.88 -10.20
C PRO A 175 17.52 9.38 -10.44
N ALA A 176 16.53 9.78 -11.26
CA ALA A 176 16.33 11.15 -11.69
C ALA A 176 14.85 11.61 -11.66
N ALA A 177 14.08 11.19 -10.65
CA ALA A 177 12.74 11.75 -10.46
C ALA A 177 12.82 13.25 -10.11
N GLN A 178 11.97 14.07 -10.73
CA GLN A 178 11.94 15.52 -10.50
C GLN A 178 11.37 15.87 -9.13
N ASP A 179 10.25 15.23 -8.77
CA ASP A 179 9.62 15.35 -7.48
C ASP A 179 9.32 13.97 -6.90
N ARG A 180 9.41 13.87 -5.57
CA ARG A 180 9.06 12.66 -4.81
C ARG A 180 8.03 13.01 -3.76
N LEU A 181 6.81 12.53 -3.95
CA LEU A 181 5.70 12.71 -3.03
C LEU A 181 5.59 11.42 -2.20
N ALA A 182 6.22 11.42 -1.04
CA ALA A 182 6.22 10.25 -0.15
C ALA A 182 5.00 10.29 0.77
N VAL A 183 4.03 9.43 0.52
CA VAL A 183 2.85 9.29 1.38
C VAL A 183 3.18 8.44 2.61
N SER A 184 2.85 8.92 3.80
CA SER A 184 3.17 8.25 5.05
C SER A 184 2.08 8.46 6.10
N PHE A 185 1.80 7.44 6.93
CA PHE A 185 0.91 7.59 8.07
C PHE A 185 1.65 8.16 9.30
N PHE A 186 2.97 8.20 9.26
CA PHE A 186 3.80 8.80 10.31
C PHE A 186 4.74 9.85 9.73
N ASP A 187 5.04 10.85 10.55
CA ASP A 187 5.94 11.92 10.18
C ASP A 187 7.39 11.42 10.10
N VAL A 188 8.12 12.00 9.17
CA VAL A 188 9.55 11.76 8.97
C VAL A 188 10.23 13.09 9.11
N ALA A 189 11.11 13.22 10.09
CA ALA A 189 11.79 14.47 10.43
C ALA A 189 12.47 15.08 9.20
N GLU A 190 12.62 16.40 9.20
CA GLU A 190 13.43 17.06 8.19
C GLU A 190 14.87 16.60 8.31
N PRO A 191 15.56 16.38 7.17
CA PRO A 191 16.94 15.95 7.21
C PRO A 191 17.76 17.02 7.93
N LEU A 192 18.60 16.58 8.85
CA LEU A 192 19.68 17.43 9.35
C LEU A 192 20.43 17.99 8.15
N PRO A 193 20.84 19.30 8.17
CA PRO A 193 21.61 19.89 7.08
C PRO A 193 22.76 18.96 6.73
N ALA A 194 22.83 18.57 5.45
CA ALA A 194 23.67 17.51 4.95
C ALA A 194 25.10 17.58 5.50
N ALA A 195 25.46 16.63 6.35
CA ALA A 195 26.85 16.24 6.46
C ALA A 195 27.29 15.80 5.03
N HIS A 196 28.39 16.37 4.55
CA HIS A 196 28.91 16.13 3.20
C HIS A 196 28.88 14.65 2.85
N GLY A 197 28.08 14.28 1.85
CA GLY A 197 27.94 12.89 1.40
C GLY A 197 26.55 12.27 1.53
N SER A 198 25.53 13.02 1.97
CA SER A 198 24.16 12.47 2.07
C SER A 198 23.59 12.11 0.69
N ASN A 199 22.86 11.00 0.65
CA ASN A 199 22.22 10.46 -0.57
C ASN A 199 21.28 11.47 -1.29
N GLN A 200 20.87 12.55 -0.64
CA GLN A 200 20.01 13.60 -1.18
C GLN A 200 20.67 14.41 -2.30
N SER A 201 21.98 14.71 -2.20
CA SER A 201 22.69 15.47 -3.23
C SER A 201 22.82 14.71 -4.55
N LEU A 202 22.76 13.37 -4.52
CA LEU A 202 22.91 12.51 -5.70
C LEU A 202 21.59 12.31 -6.48
N LEU A 203 20.44 12.54 -5.87
CA LEU A 203 19.13 12.24 -6.47
C LEU A 203 18.41 13.48 -7.01
N GLY A 204 18.95 14.70 -6.78
CA GLY A 204 18.52 15.96 -7.40
C GLY A 204 17.06 16.36 -7.16
N SER A 205 16.30 15.61 -6.37
CA SER A 205 14.88 15.83 -6.13
C SER A 205 14.57 16.02 -4.65
N GLN A 206 13.68 16.95 -4.36
CA GLN A 206 13.20 17.19 -3.00
C GLN A 206 12.09 16.19 -2.64
N VAL A 207 12.29 15.42 -1.57
CA VAL A 207 11.26 14.53 -1.03
C VAL A 207 10.28 15.35 -0.19
N LYS A 208 9.01 15.31 -0.54
CA LYS A 208 7.89 15.89 0.24
C LYS A 208 7.16 14.76 0.93
N ILE A 209 7.05 14.86 2.26
CA ILE A 209 6.22 13.93 3.03
C ILE A 209 4.79 14.45 3.05
N LEU A 210 3.86 13.58 2.68
CA LEU A 210 2.43 13.88 2.62
C LEU A 210 1.66 12.89 3.52
N PRO A 211 0.50 13.28 4.03
CA PRO A 211 -0.43 12.33 4.64
C PRO A 211 -0.77 11.18 3.67
N PRO A 212 -1.19 10.02 4.19
CA PRO A 212 -1.54 8.90 3.32
C PRO A 212 -2.74 9.22 2.43
N VAL A 213 -2.78 8.62 1.25
CA VAL A 213 -3.97 8.67 0.39
C VAL A 213 -5.06 7.82 1.05
N ILE A 214 -6.11 8.47 1.50
CA ILE A 214 -7.27 7.83 2.12
C ILE A 214 -8.43 7.80 1.11
N LYS A 215 -9.04 6.64 0.92
CA LYS A 215 -10.20 6.51 0.02
C LYS A 215 -11.44 7.13 0.63
N ALA A 216 -12.32 7.69 -0.21
CA ALA A 216 -13.53 8.40 0.21
C ALA A 216 -14.46 7.56 1.11
N SER A 217 -14.51 6.23 0.94
CA SER A 217 -15.28 5.36 1.82
C SER A 217 -14.76 5.35 3.26
N VAL A 218 -13.44 5.43 3.45
CA VAL A 218 -12.81 5.50 4.80
C VAL A 218 -13.02 6.87 5.44
N GLU A 219 -12.97 7.94 4.65
CA GLU A 219 -13.33 9.29 5.12
C GLU A 219 -14.79 9.33 5.62
N ALA A 220 -15.72 8.76 4.84
CA ALA A 220 -17.12 8.63 5.23
C ALA A 220 -17.31 7.74 6.51
N ILE A 221 -16.49 6.69 6.69
CA ILE A 221 -16.48 5.91 7.92
C ILE A 221 -16.07 6.77 9.11
N LYS A 222 -15.00 7.56 8.98
CA LYS A 222 -14.54 8.46 10.06
C LYS A 222 -15.61 9.46 10.47
N GLU A 223 -16.29 10.06 9.50
CA GLU A 223 -17.40 10.99 9.79
C GLU A 223 -18.54 10.31 10.54
N ARG A 224 -18.95 9.11 10.15
CA ARG A 224 -19.99 8.32 10.85
C ARG A 224 -19.56 7.95 12.27
N ARG A 225 -18.32 7.51 12.47
CA ARG A 225 -17.78 7.18 13.79
C ARG A 225 -17.77 8.42 14.70
N SER A 226 -17.41 9.58 14.20
CA SER A 226 -17.40 10.84 14.96
C SER A 226 -18.77 11.31 15.40
N ARG A 227 -19.85 10.91 14.67
CA ARG A 227 -21.24 11.21 15.01
C ARG A 227 -21.90 10.12 15.89
N ASN A 228 -21.16 9.10 16.30
CA ASN A 228 -21.67 7.90 16.97
C ASN A 228 -22.77 7.16 16.18
N GLU A 229 -22.75 7.31 14.85
CA GLU A 229 -23.71 6.66 13.94
C GLU A 229 -23.29 5.24 13.57
N CYS A 230 -22.07 4.82 13.93
CA CYS A 230 -21.66 3.43 13.84
C CYS A 230 -22.22 2.71 15.07
N GLU A 231 -23.11 1.74 14.85
CA GLU A 231 -23.65 0.89 15.92
C GLU A 231 -22.49 0.17 16.64
N SER A 232 -21.97 0.81 17.64
CA SER A 232 -21.05 0.25 18.61
C SER A 232 -21.88 -0.22 19.81
N ALA A 233 -21.51 -1.33 20.40
CA ALA A 233 -21.87 -1.71 21.74
C ALA A 233 -23.00 -2.71 21.97
N ALA A 234 -23.82 -3.10 21.01
CA ALA A 234 -24.73 -4.24 21.26
C ALA A 234 -24.12 -5.62 20.90
N LYS A 235 -22.93 -5.67 20.29
CA LYS A 235 -22.40 -6.88 19.64
C LYS A 235 -21.07 -7.44 20.16
N GLY A 236 -20.57 -7.01 21.29
CA GLY A 236 -19.26 -7.48 21.76
C GLY A 236 -18.08 -6.90 20.96
N LEU A 237 -16.85 -7.23 21.37
CA LEU A 237 -15.62 -6.76 20.76
C LEU A 237 -15.40 -7.39 19.38
N SER A 238 -15.08 -6.59 18.36
CA SER A 238 -14.87 -7.04 16.99
C SER A 238 -13.51 -6.61 16.45
N LEU A 239 -12.75 -7.56 15.90
CA LEU A 239 -11.47 -7.30 15.26
C LEU A 239 -11.55 -7.67 13.77
N LEU A 240 -11.09 -6.74 12.91
CA LEU A 240 -10.85 -7.01 11.51
C LEU A 240 -9.49 -7.70 11.37
N VAL A 241 -9.45 -8.89 10.75
CA VAL A 241 -8.22 -9.61 10.44
C VAL A 241 -8.00 -9.59 8.93
N TYR A 242 -6.86 -9.07 8.49
CA TYR A 242 -6.49 -9.04 7.07
C TYR A 242 -5.16 -9.76 6.86
N ALA A 243 -5.20 -10.97 6.36
CA ALA A 243 -4.02 -11.76 6.05
C ALA A 243 -3.71 -11.71 4.54
N SER A 244 -2.44 -11.46 4.20
CA SER A 244 -1.97 -11.55 2.82
C SER A 244 -1.97 -12.99 2.30
N SER A 245 -1.43 -13.26 1.12
CA SER A 245 -1.42 -14.62 0.58
C SER A 245 -0.63 -15.58 1.48
N GLN A 246 -1.03 -16.85 1.51
CA GLN A 246 -0.43 -17.87 2.37
C GLN A 246 1.10 -18.02 2.19
N LYS A 247 1.64 -17.64 1.03
CA LYS A 247 3.09 -17.66 0.77
C LYS A 247 3.86 -16.61 1.56
N ASP A 248 3.24 -15.49 1.84
CA ASP A 248 3.90 -14.32 2.42
C ASP A 248 3.55 -14.16 3.91
N PHE A 249 2.52 -14.88 4.37
CA PHE A 249 2.13 -14.85 5.77
C PHE A 249 2.95 -15.85 6.59
N PRO A 250 3.59 -15.45 7.70
CA PRO A 250 4.57 -16.27 8.44
C PRO A 250 3.95 -17.45 9.22
N GLN A 251 2.64 -17.67 9.09
CA GLN A 251 1.91 -18.73 9.79
C GLN A 251 0.89 -19.36 8.85
N ALA A 252 0.65 -20.67 8.96
CA ALA A 252 -0.41 -21.33 8.23
C ALA A 252 -1.80 -20.77 8.62
N ILE A 253 -2.65 -20.50 7.64
CA ILE A 253 -3.97 -19.91 7.90
C ILE A 253 -4.82 -20.73 8.87
N PRO A 254 -4.90 -22.08 8.78
CA PRO A 254 -5.62 -22.88 9.77
C PRO A 254 -5.12 -22.72 11.21
N ASP A 255 -3.80 -22.63 11.40
CA ASP A 255 -3.20 -22.42 12.72
C ASP A 255 -3.52 -21.02 13.25
N MET A 256 -3.49 -20.00 12.40
CA MET A 256 -3.94 -18.66 12.75
C MET A 256 -5.40 -18.67 13.22
N LEU A 257 -6.31 -19.28 12.44
CA LEU A 257 -7.73 -19.35 12.79
C LEU A 257 -7.96 -20.09 14.12
N ALA A 258 -7.19 -21.15 14.37
CA ALA A 258 -7.25 -21.87 15.65
C ALA A 258 -6.84 -20.98 16.84
N GLN A 259 -5.83 -20.09 16.66
CA GLN A 259 -5.45 -19.13 17.72
C GLN A 259 -6.54 -18.07 17.96
N LEU A 260 -7.18 -17.57 16.90
CA LEU A 260 -8.31 -16.62 17.02
C LEU A 260 -9.49 -17.27 17.79
N ALA A 261 -9.80 -18.51 17.49
CA ALA A 261 -10.91 -19.24 18.12
C ALA A 261 -10.75 -19.43 19.64
N LEU A 262 -9.53 -19.32 20.18
CA LEU A 262 -9.27 -19.37 21.62
C LEU A 262 -9.71 -18.12 22.41
N LEU A 263 -10.25 -17.10 21.72
CA LEU A 263 -10.83 -15.89 22.32
C LEU A 263 -12.32 -15.78 21.97
N PRO A 264 -13.21 -16.62 22.57
CA PRO A 264 -14.62 -16.66 22.20
C PRO A 264 -15.38 -15.36 22.47
N GLU A 265 -14.85 -14.50 23.33
CA GLU A 265 -15.38 -13.17 23.66
C GLU A 265 -15.15 -12.12 22.57
N VAL A 266 -14.31 -12.43 21.55
CA VAL A 266 -13.95 -11.54 20.44
C VAL A 266 -14.53 -12.08 19.15
N GLN A 267 -15.18 -11.25 18.36
CA GLN A 267 -15.62 -11.57 17.00
C GLN A 267 -14.51 -11.23 16.01
N PHE A 268 -14.05 -12.19 15.22
CA PHE A 268 -13.02 -12.00 14.20
C PHE A 268 -13.63 -12.04 12.80
N GLN A 269 -13.46 -10.94 12.07
CA GLN A 269 -13.88 -10.78 10.68
C GLN A 269 -12.63 -10.94 9.79
N VAL A 270 -12.43 -12.12 9.21
CA VAL A 270 -11.16 -12.53 8.59
C VAL A 270 -11.23 -12.42 7.06
N PHE A 271 -10.42 -11.56 6.48
CA PHE A 271 -10.29 -11.40 5.04
C PHE A 271 -9.06 -12.13 4.52
N LEU A 272 -9.27 -13.04 3.56
CA LEU A 272 -8.25 -13.91 2.97
C LEU A 272 -8.29 -13.83 1.44
N PRO A 273 -7.19 -14.16 0.73
CA PRO A 273 -7.24 -14.40 -0.71
C PRO A 273 -8.30 -15.44 -1.07
N ALA A 274 -8.98 -15.27 -2.21
CA ALA A 274 -10.10 -16.12 -2.59
C ALA A 274 -9.77 -17.63 -2.60
N LYS A 275 -8.55 -17.99 -3.01
CA LYS A 275 -8.06 -19.38 -3.01
C LYS A 275 -8.01 -20.01 -1.60
N ASP A 276 -7.80 -19.19 -0.57
CA ASP A 276 -7.71 -19.63 0.82
C ASP A 276 -9.06 -19.49 1.53
N ALA A 277 -9.84 -18.45 1.21
CA ALA A 277 -11.15 -18.19 1.82
C ALA A 277 -12.20 -19.25 1.48
N GLN A 278 -12.33 -19.61 0.20
CA GLN A 278 -13.40 -20.51 -0.27
C GLN A 278 -13.41 -21.90 0.42
N PRO A 279 -12.27 -22.61 0.55
CA PRO A 279 -12.25 -23.88 1.27
C PRO A 279 -12.56 -23.73 2.77
N LEU A 280 -12.11 -22.66 3.37
CA LEU A 280 -12.22 -22.44 4.82
C LEU A 280 -13.60 -21.92 5.23
N GLN A 281 -14.31 -21.18 4.37
CA GLN A 281 -15.71 -20.78 4.61
C GLN A 281 -16.64 -21.98 4.79
N ALA A 282 -16.37 -23.06 4.04
CA ALA A 282 -17.15 -24.28 4.13
C ALA A 282 -16.76 -25.19 5.31
N ALA A 283 -15.54 -25.05 5.84
CA ALA A 283 -14.94 -25.94 6.82
C ALA A 283 -14.81 -25.32 8.23
N SER A 284 -14.89 -24.00 8.40
CA SER A 284 -14.66 -23.35 9.69
C SER A 284 -15.87 -23.53 10.62
N GLY A 285 -15.69 -24.38 11.63
CA GLY A 285 -16.67 -24.56 12.74
C GLY A 285 -16.50 -23.59 13.90
N PHE A 286 -15.74 -22.51 13.75
CA PHE A 286 -15.47 -21.57 14.85
C PHE A 286 -16.59 -20.52 14.94
N ALA A 287 -17.28 -20.49 16.08
CA ALA A 287 -18.45 -19.63 16.31
C ALA A 287 -18.12 -18.12 16.31
N ASN A 288 -16.88 -17.76 16.61
CA ASN A 288 -16.41 -16.38 16.71
C ASN A 288 -15.52 -15.92 15.54
N VAL A 289 -15.44 -16.72 14.46
CA VAL A 289 -14.62 -16.40 13.28
C VAL A 289 -15.49 -16.43 12.02
N GLN A 290 -15.61 -15.28 11.35
CA GLN A 290 -16.29 -15.15 10.07
C GLN A 290 -15.27 -14.86 8.97
N ILE A 291 -15.30 -15.64 7.86
CA ILE A 291 -14.32 -15.56 6.78
C ILE A 291 -14.94 -14.89 5.56
N TYR A 292 -14.19 -13.95 4.98
CA TYR A 292 -14.49 -13.23 3.75
C TYR A 292 -13.33 -13.39 2.76
N GLN A 293 -13.60 -13.21 1.48
CA GLN A 293 -12.53 -13.08 0.48
C GLN A 293 -12.04 -11.63 0.36
N HIS A 294 -10.80 -11.45 -0.09
CA HIS A 294 -10.31 -10.13 -0.45
C HIS A 294 -11.18 -9.50 -1.54
N GLY A 295 -11.48 -8.20 -1.38
CA GLY A 295 -12.36 -7.47 -2.30
C GLY A 295 -13.86 -7.63 -2.02
N ASP A 296 -14.23 -8.35 -0.95
CA ASP A 296 -15.63 -8.44 -0.52
C ASP A 296 -16.19 -7.06 -0.14
N ALA A 297 -17.41 -6.77 -0.58
CA ALA A 297 -18.10 -5.51 -0.32
C ALA A 297 -18.35 -5.25 1.18
N ALA A 298 -18.30 -6.29 2.02
CA ALA A 298 -18.42 -6.16 3.48
C ALA A 298 -17.22 -5.46 4.13
N PHE A 299 -16.06 -5.33 3.44
CA PHE A 299 -14.83 -4.81 4.04
C PHE A 299 -15.02 -3.46 4.72
N ASP A 300 -15.60 -2.49 4.02
CA ASP A 300 -15.80 -1.14 4.57
C ASP A 300 -16.79 -1.14 5.76
N THR A 301 -17.80 -2.02 5.74
CA THR A 301 -18.74 -2.18 6.86
C THR A 301 -18.06 -2.78 8.09
N VAL A 302 -17.23 -3.80 7.89
CA VAL A 302 -16.44 -4.42 8.96
C VAL A 302 -15.44 -3.42 9.53
N LEU A 303 -14.71 -2.71 8.67
CA LEU A 303 -13.75 -1.69 9.10
C LEU A 303 -14.44 -0.58 9.91
N ALA A 304 -15.67 -0.20 9.54
CA ALA A 304 -16.45 0.81 10.25
C ALA A 304 -16.83 0.38 11.67
N SER A 305 -17.02 -0.90 11.92
CA SER A 305 -17.46 -1.46 13.22
C SER A 305 -16.33 -2.11 14.02
N ALA A 306 -15.12 -2.18 13.49
CA ALA A 306 -13.98 -2.80 14.18
C ALA A 306 -13.48 -1.95 15.34
N ASP A 307 -13.06 -2.60 16.43
CA ASP A 307 -12.40 -1.99 17.59
C ASP A 307 -10.86 -1.96 17.42
N GLY A 308 -10.32 -2.77 16.51
CA GLY A 308 -8.92 -2.84 16.15
C GLY A 308 -8.71 -3.75 14.95
N ILE A 309 -7.48 -3.83 14.47
CA ILE A 309 -7.12 -4.66 13.33
C ILE A 309 -5.99 -5.64 13.67
N VAL A 310 -6.00 -6.79 12.99
CA VAL A 310 -4.89 -7.76 12.97
C VAL A 310 -4.44 -7.88 11.52
N THR A 311 -3.18 -7.55 11.22
CA THR A 311 -2.71 -7.53 9.82
C THR A 311 -1.20 -7.68 9.72
N THR A 312 -0.69 -7.87 8.50
CA THR A 312 0.71 -7.56 8.21
C THR A 312 0.91 -6.04 8.33
N ALA A 313 2.14 -5.61 8.53
CA ALA A 313 2.42 -4.19 8.71
C ALA A 313 2.47 -3.40 7.38
N GLY A 314 1.61 -3.76 6.42
CA GLY A 314 1.49 -3.05 5.14
C GLY A 314 0.97 -1.63 5.30
N HIS A 315 1.58 -0.69 4.59
CA HIS A 315 1.34 0.75 4.75
C HIS A 315 -0.13 1.16 4.58
N THR A 316 -0.82 0.67 3.54
CA THR A 316 -2.15 1.19 3.17
C THR A 316 -3.20 0.92 4.24
N LEU A 317 -3.32 -0.34 4.72
CA LEU A 317 -4.30 -0.65 5.76
C LEU A 317 -3.92 -0.04 7.11
N LEU A 318 -2.63 0.05 7.44
CA LEU A 318 -2.19 0.76 8.64
C LEU A 318 -2.53 2.26 8.57
N SER A 319 -2.39 2.87 7.40
CA SER A 319 -2.79 4.26 7.18
C SER A 319 -4.29 4.48 7.44
N GLU A 320 -5.13 3.60 6.91
CA GLU A 320 -6.58 3.63 7.13
C GLU A 320 -6.92 3.40 8.62
N ALA A 321 -6.25 2.45 9.28
CA ALA A 321 -6.44 2.18 10.70
C ALA A 321 -6.05 3.38 11.58
N MET A 322 -4.86 3.95 11.37
CA MET A 322 -4.40 5.11 12.13
C MET A 322 -5.29 6.33 11.88
N TYR A 323 -5.75 6.53 10.64
CA TYR A 323 -6.70 7.59 10.28
C TYR A 323 -8.03 7.44 11.03
N LEU A 324 -8.52 6.22 11.22
CA LEU A 324 -9.75 5.90 11.95
C LEU A 324 -9.55 5.83 13.48
N GLY A 325 -8.32 5.85 13.97
CA GLY A 325 -8.02 5.69 15.39
C GLY A 325 -8.07 4.25 15.88
N LEU A 326 -7.87 3.27 14.97
CA LEU A 326 -7.91 1.85 15.28
C LEU A 326 -6.52 1.32 15.67
N PRO A 327 -6.33 0.74 16.86
CA PRO A 327 -5.11 0.02 17.21
C PRO A 327 -4.85 -1.18 16.29
N ALA A 328 -3.58 -1.52 16.10
CA ALA A 328 -3.19 -2.61 15.23
C ALA A 328 -2.33 -3.66 15.96
N TYR A 329 -2.70 -4.94 15.83
CA TYR A 329 -1.85 -6.08 16.10
C TYR A 329 -1.19 -6.50 14.79
N VAL A 330 0.14 -6.35 14.69
CA VAL A 330 0.84 -6.52 13.43
C VAL A 330 1.80 -7.69 13.44
N ILE A 331 1.82 -8.42 12.31
CA ILE A 331 2.75 -9.51 12.01
C ILE A 331 3.49 -9.08 10.75
N PRO A 332 4.62 -8.33 10.87
CA PRO A 332 5.32 -7.82 9.70
C PRO A 332 5.85 -8.96 8.84
N LEU A 333 5.68 -8.83 7.53
CA LEU A 333 6.37 -9.67 6.57
C LEU A 333 7.87 -9.36 6.60
N ALA A 334 8.66 -10.30 6.09
CA ALA A 334 10.12 -10.23 6.04
C ALA A 334 10.61 -9.19 5.01
N VAL A 335 10.25 -7.91 5.20
CA VAL A 335 10.72 -6.76 4.41
C VAL A 335 10.92 -5.55 5.32
N TYR A 336 11.96 -4.76 5.05
CA TYR A 336 12.36 -3.63 5.88
C TYR A 336 11.21 -2.66 6.19
N GLU A 337 10.44 -2.31 5.16
CA GLU A 337 9.29 -1.42 5.28
C GLU A 337 8.28 -1.85 6.34
N GLN A 338 7.89 -3.13 6.33
CA GLN A 338 6.87 -3.62 7.26
C GLN A 338 7.40 -3.73 8.69
N VAL A 339 8.67 -4.10 8.85
CA VAL A 339 9.30 -4.10 10.17
C VAL A 339 9.38 -2.67 10.72
N MET A 340 9.72 -1.68 9.88
CA MET A 340 9.75 -0.27 10.27
C MET A 340 8.36 0.26 10.65
N ASN A 341 7.33 -0.06 9.86
CA ASN A 341 5.95 0.31 10.18
C ASN A 341 5.51 -0.28 11.54
N ALA A 342 5.83 -1.54 11.79
CA ALA A 342 5.52 -2.21 13.05
C ALA A 342 6.26 -1.57 14.24
N GLU A 343 7.53 -1.21 14.06
CA GLU A 343 8.33 -0.52 15.09
C GLU A 343 7.73 0.84 15.45
N VAL A 344 7.29 1.62 14.46
CA VAL A 344 6.59 2.90 14.71
C VAL A 344 5.34 2.70 15.56
N LEU A 345 4.52 1.70 15.25
CA LEU A 345 3.31 1.40 16.04
C LEU A 345 3.66 0.99 17.47
N ARG A 346 4.62 0.08 17.63
CA ARG A 346 5.05 -0.44 18.93
C ARG A 346 5.65 0.66 19.81
N ALA A 347 6.58 1.44 19.26
CA ALA A 347 7.29 2.49 20.00
C ALA A 347 6.37 3.60 20.51
N ASN A 348 5.26 3.85 19.83
CA ASN A 348 4.32 4.91 20.17
C ASN A 348 3.05 4.40 20.88
N GLY A 349 2.96 3.11 21.16
CA GLY A 349 1.80 2.52 21.84
C GLY A 349 0.53 2.53 21.00
N PHE A 350 0.65 2.48 19.66
CA PHE A 350 -0.47 2.42 18.74
C PHE A 350 -0.90 0.99 18.40
N GLY A 351 -0.09 0.02 18.82
CA GLY A 351 -0.34 -1.38 18.54
C GLY A 351 0.67 -2.32 19.19
N LEU A 352 0.52 -3.61 18.93
CA LEU A 352 1.46 -4.66 19.30
C LEU A 352 2.03 -5.31 18.04
N GLN A 353 3.29 -5.74 18.14
CA GLN A 353 3.99 -6.51 17.12
C GLN A 353 4.26 -7.92 17.64
N ASP A 354 4.05 -8.92 16.76
CA ASP A 354 4.43 -10.30 17.01
C ASP A 354 4.96 -10.95 15.73
N ARG A 355 5.55 -12.15 15.83
CA ARG A 355 5.99 -12.93 14.66
C ARG A 355 4.88 -13.79 14.07
N THR A 356 3.91 -14.17 14.89
CA THR A 356 2.73 -14.96 14.52
C THR A 356 1.54 -14.54 15.35
N VAL A 357 0.33 -14.84 14.89
CA VAL A 357 -0.88 -14.70 15.71
C VAL A 357 -0.84 -15.76 16.82
N ASN A 358 -0.89 -15.33 18.07
CA ASN A 358 -1.06 -16.24 19.19
C ASN A 358 -2.08 -15.68 20.20
N ALA A 359 -2.81 -16.57 20.85
CA ALA A 359 -3.93 -16.23 21.72
C ALA A 359 -3.53 -15.40 22.95
N GLU A 360 -2.32 -15.59 23.49
CA GLU A 360 -1.85 -14.87 24.67
C GLU A 360 -1.58 -13.40 24.33
N SER A 361 -0.80 -13.15 23.29
CA SER A 361 -0.54 -11.79 22.80
C SER A 361 -1.81 -11.08 22.34
N LEU A 362 -2.75 -11.81 21.70
CA LEU A 362 -4.04 -11.25 21.32
C LEU A 362 -4.89 -10.84 22.55
N ARG A 363 -4.92 -11.66 23.62
CA ARG A 363 -5.61 -11.25 24.85
C ARG A 363 -5.02 -9.97 25.43
N ARG A 364 -3.69 -9.86 25.45
CA ARG A 364 -3.01 -8.64 25.87
C ARG A 364 -3.38 -7.46 24.98
N PHE A 365 -3.38 -7.64 23.66
CA PHE A 365 -3.80 -6.61 22.71
C PHE A 365 -5.23 -6.14 22.98
N VAL A 366 -6.16 -7.07 23.15
CA VAL A 366 -7.56 -6.80 23.46
C VAL A 366 -7.71 -6.01 24.77
N GLN A 367 -6.99 -6.39 25.82
CA GLN A 367 -7.00 -5.69 27.11
C GLN A 367 -6.44 -4.25 27.02
N GLU A 368 -5.46 -4.04 26.14
CA GLU A 368 -4.80 -2.74 25.97
C GLU A 368 -5.46 -1.86 24.88
N LEU A 369 -6.47 -2.34 24.14
CA LEU A 369 -7.15 -1.58 23.08
C LEU A 369 -7.57 -0.16 23.49
N PRO A 370 -8.24 0.07 24.63
CA PRO A 370 -8.65 1.44 25.00
C PRO A 370 -7.47 2.39 25.19
N LYS A 371 -6.37 1.90 25.78
CA LYS A 371 -5.15 2.65 25.99
C LYS A 371 -4.47 3.01 24.68
N MET A 372 -4.38 2.06 23.74
CA MET A 372 -3.81 2.26 22.43
C MET A 372 -4.65 3.23 21.59
N ALA A 373 -5.98 3.07 21.59
CA ALA A 373 -6.88 4.01 20.91
C ALA A 373 -6.75 5.44 21.45
N GLN A 374 -6.60 5.60 22.78
CA GLN A 374 -6.34 6.88 23.39
C GLN A 374 -4.98 7.45 22.97
N ALA A 375 -3.93 6.63 22.90
CA ALA A 375 -2.61 7.06 22.42
C ALA A 375 -2.69 7.58 20.99
N ILE A 376 -3.37 6.85 20.09
CA ILE A 376 -3.61 7.28 18.70
C ILE A 376 -4.39 8.61 18.69
N ALA A 377 -5.49 8.72 19.44
CA ALA A 377 -6.34 9.91 19.43
C ALA A 377 -5.62 11.16 19.95
N SER A 378 -4.76 11.01 20.96
CA SER A 378 -4.03 12.10 21.59
C SER A 378 -2.70 12.44 20.90
N ASP A 379 -2.23 11.63 19.97
CA ASP A 379 -0.98 11.87 19.27
C ASP A 379 -1.04 13.16 18.44
N LYS A 380 0.03 13.96 18.50
CA LYS A 380 0.22 15.23 17.76
C LYS A 380 1.60 15.33 17.10
N LYS A 381 2.40 14.28 17.19
CA LYS A 381 3.82 14.34 16.82
C LYS A 381 4.21 13.31 15.78
N VAL A 382 3.58 12.14 15.81
CA VAL A 382 4.00 10.99 14.99
C VAL A 382 3.07 10.79 13.83
N LEU A 383 1.74 10.77 14.05
CA LEU A 383 0.79 10.48 13.00
C LEU A 383 0.50 11.68 12.11
N LEU A 384 0.67 11.50 10.82
CA LEU A 384 0.22 12.46 9.82
C LEU A 384 -1.31 12.37 9.69
N ARG A 385 -1.96 13.49 10.01
CA ARG A 385 -3.42 13.65 9.98
C ARG A 385 -3.84 14.25 8.64
N GLY A 386 -4.95 13.78 8.10
CA GLY A 386 -5.47 14.25 6.84
C GLY A 386 -5.47 13.18 5.75
N SER A 387 -5.91 13.57 4.57
CA SER A 387 -5.88 12.76 3.37
C SER A 387 -4.89 13.37 2.36
N GLY A 388 -4.04 12.55 1.78
CA GLY A 388 -3.10 12.96 0.73
C GLY A 388 -3.77 13.33 -0.59
N LEU A 389 -5.11 13.37 -0.64
CA LEU A 389 -5.88 13.83 -1.80
C LEU A 389 -6.09 15.34 -1.81
N GLU A 390 -5.88 16.04 -0.69
CA GLU A 390 -5.95 17.51 -0.59
C GLU A 390 -4.66 18.16 -1.12
#